data_612ed4b3ee161d094a98451189ab3039
#
_entry.id   612ed4b3ee161d094a98451189ab3039
#
_cell.length_a   1.000
_cell.length_b   1.000
_cell.length_c   1.000
_cell.angle_alpha   90.00
_cell.angle_beta   90.00
_cell.angle_gamma   90.00
#
_symmetry.space_group_name_H-M   'P 1'
#
loop_
_entity.id
_entity.type
_entity.pdbx_description
1 polymer ?
#
loop_
_entity_poly.entity_id
_entity_poly.type
_entity_poly.pdbx_seq_one_letter_code
_entity_poly.pdbx_strand_id
1 'polypeptide(L)'
;LKYRHAFHAGNFADVHKHIMLLSLLRALCRKDKGFLLLDTHAGRGFYDLSSSEAYRSHEADEGVERLLDVEAPAEGWPTGISDYIAVVETLRRERHDRAAYPGSPLLALLALRAQDRTVLIETQPSEHAALREAVAALARYAPAALAGERRAVVERVVIECADGYGRLPNWLPPIERRALVFIDPPYEDGVADQRAVEQALVTVLERLPSAVVALWYPIKDRRDTDAWLERLRARLPKPPDAPAVPGLVTELCLLPPDNRVGLNGSGMLVLNPPWQIDAQAAQWLPALHRVLDPPHRGSWSLR
;
A
#
# COMPACT_ATOMS: atom_id res chain seq x y z
N LEU A 1 10.02 21.14 -7.12
CA LEU A 1 10.69 19.82 -7.23
C LEU A 1 9.59 18.77 -7.36
N LYS A 2 9.58 17.98 -8.45
CA LYS A 2 8.65 16.85 -8.57
C LYS A 2 8.92 15.85 -7.45
N TYR A 3 7.86 15.32 -6.85
CA TYR A 3 7.91 14.25 -5.85
C TYR A 3 8.76 13.07 -6.37
N ARG A 4 9.66 12.60 -5.53
CA ARG A 4 10.44 11.38 -5.78
C ARG A 4 10.34 10.47 -4.57
N HIS A 5 9.61 9.39 -4.72
CA HIS A 5 9.38 8.44 -3.61
C HIS A 5 10.68 7.87 -3.02
N ALA A 6 11.76 7.82 -3.79
CA ALA A 6 13.07 7.35 -3.34
C ALA A 6 13.61 8.07 -2.08
N PHE A 7 13.18 9.31 -1.81
CA PHE A 7 13.51 10.02 -0.56
C PHE A 7 12.70 9.55 0.64
N HIS A 8 11.55 8.93 0.42
CA HIS A 8 10.56 8.58 1.44
C HIS A 8 10.41 7.06 1.62
N ALA A 9 11.10 6.29 0.78
CA ALA A 9 10.98 4.83 0.78
C ALA A 9 11.34 4.23 2.16
N GLY A 10 10.46 3.38 2.67
CA GLY A 10 10.63 2.73 3.96
C GLY A 10 10.28 3.58 5.17
N ASN A 11 9.72 4.79 5.00
CA ASN A 11 9.27 5.60 6.12
C ASN A 11 8.05 4.96 6.85
N PHE A 12 7.63 5.56 7.96
CA PHE A 12 6.51 5.06 8.76
C PHE A 12 5.20 4.93 7.97
N ALA A 13 4.98 5.83 6.99
CA ALA A 13 3.78 5.79 6.15
C ALA A 13 3.81 4.61 5.18
N ASP A 14 4.98 4.30 4.61
CA ASP A 14 5.19 3.10 3.82
C ASP A 14 4.96 1.83 4.64
N VAL A 15 5.52 1.75 5.84
CA VAL A 15 5.31 0.61 6.74
C VAL A 15 3.82 0.39 7.02
N HIS A 16 3.10 1.45 7.40
CA HIS A 16 1.66 1.39 7.69
C HIS A 16 0.85 0.91 6.46
N LYS A 17 1.02 1.55 5.30
CA LYS A 17 0.25 1.22 4.09
C LYS A 17 0.59 -0.18 3.56
N HIS A 18 1.85 -0.61 3.66
CA HIS A 18 2.29 -1.91 3.19
C HIS A 18 1.80 -3.06 4.08
N ILE A 19 1.73 -2.87 5.40
CA ILE A 19 1.10 -3.82 6.32
C ILE A 19 -0.38 -3.98 5.98
N MET A 20 -1.11 -2.88 5.73
CA MET A 20 -2.50 -2.95 5.30
C MET A 20 -2.65 -3.65 3.95
N LEU A 21 -1.82 -3.32 2.95
CA LEU A 21 -1.84 -3.96 1.64
C LEU A 21 -1.66 -5.48 1.75
N LEU A 22 -0.65 -5.94 2.50
CA LEU A 22 -0.41 -7.37 2.73
C LEU A 22 -1.57 -8.04 3.44
N SER A 23 -2.15 -7.40 4.45
CA SER A 23 -3.31 -7.92 5.17
C SER A 23 -4.51 -8.12 4.23
N LEU A 24 -4.76 -7.19 3.31
CA LEU A 24 -5.81 -7.28 2.29
C LEU A 24 -5.53 -8.40 1.28
N LEU A 25 -4.31 -8.49 0.76
CA LEU A 25 -3.89 -9.55 -0.16
C LEU A 25 -4.08 -10.93 0.48
N ARG A 26 -3.61 -11.10 1.71
CA ARG A 26 -3.77 -12.35 2.47
C ARG A 26 -5.25 -12.72 2.65
N ALA A 27 -6.10 -11.75 2.98
CA ALA A 27 -7.54 -11.98 3.14
C ALA A 27 -8.21 -12.39 1.81
N LEU A 28 -7.81 -11.77 0.69
CA LEU A 28 -8.33 -12.12 -0.63
C LEU A 28 -7.82 -13.50 -1.11
N CYS A 29 -6.59 -13.87 -0.75
CA CYS A 29 -6.00 -15.17 -1.05
C CYS A 29 -6.64 -16.34 -0.28
N ARG A 30 -7.46 -16.12 0.75
CA ARG A 30 -8.19 -17.19 1.46
C ARG A 30 -9.20 -17.92 0.56
N LYS A 31 -9.68 -17.27 -0.50
CA LYS A 31 -10.56 -17.90 -1.51
C LYS A 31 -9.72 -18.43 -2.66
N ASP A 32 -10.00 -19.64 -3.13
CA ASP A 32 -9.26 -20.27 -4.25
C ASP A 32 -9.41 -19.48 -5.55
N LYS A 33 -10.58 -18.84 -5.77
CA LYS A 33 -10.80 -17.99 -6.94
C LYS A 33 -9.83 -16.83 -6.96
N GLY A 34 -9.08 -16.65 -8.07
CA GLY A 34 -8.19 -15.54 -8.31
C GLY A 34 -8.89 -14.18 -8.29
N PHE A 35 -8.10 -13.12 -8.19
CA PHE A 35 -8.55 -11.74 -8.28
C PHE A 35 -7.55 -10.87 -9.06
N LEU A 36 -7.98 -9.67 -9.43
CA LEU A 36 -7.11 -8.65 -10.00
C LEU A 36 -6.58 -7.74 -8.88
N LEU A 37 -5.27 -7.60 -8.77
CA LEU A 37 -4.64 -6.47 -8.11
C LEU A 37 -4.42 -5.36 -9.16
N LEU A 38 -4.93 -4.17 -8.90
CA LEU A 38 -4.72 -2.99 -9.74
C LEU A 38 -4.07 -1.90 -8.87
N ASP A 39 -2.78 -1.66 -9.10
CA ASP A 39 -2.01 -0.59 -8.44
C ASP A 39 -1.92 0.60 -9.38
N THR A 40 -2.53 1.73 -9.01
CA THR A 40 -2.65 2.93 -9.85
C THR A 40 -1.44 3.85 -9.83
N HIS A 41 -0.55 3.69 -8.84
CA HIS A 41 0.64 4.52 -8.61
C HIS A 41 1.82 3.64 -8.18
N ALA A 42 2.23 2.74 -9.07
CA ALA A 42 3.11 1.63 -8.73
C ALA A 42 4.56 2.04 -8.37
N GLY A 43 5.01 3.23 -8.77
CA GLY A 43 6.38 3.66 -8.56
C GLY A 43 7.40 2.76 -9.26
N ARG A 44 8.64 2.76 -8.80
CA ARG A 44 9.73 1.96 -9.37
C ARG A 44 9.79 0.51 -8.87
N GLY A 45 8.99 0.16 -7.89
CA GLY A 45 8.89 -1.18 -7.33
C GLY A 45 10.04 -1.61 -6.41
N PHE A 46 11.27 -1.20 -6.67
CA PHE A 46 12.46 -1.50 -5.87
C PHE A 46 13.17 -0.22 -5.43
N TYR A 47 13.58 -0.18 -4.18
CA TYR A 47 14.34 0.92 -3.58
C TYR A 47 15.60 0.38 -2.90
N ASP A 48 16.70 1.12 -3.05
CA ASP A 48 17.94 0.92 -2.34
C ASP A 48 18.03 1.97 -1.22
N LEU A 49 17.87 1.53 0.03
CA LEU A 49 17.89 2.40 1.20
C LEU A 49 19.31 2.93 1.52
N SER A 50 20.35 2.41 0.88
CA SER A 50 21.70 2.96 0.95
C SER A 50 21.97 4.06 -0.07
N SER A 51 21.02 4.33 -0.97
CA SER A 51 21.14 5.38 -1.97
C SER A 51 21.32 6.77 -1.35
N SER A 52 21.95 7.69 -2.09
CA SER A 52 22.15 9.07 -1.62
C SER A 52 20.85 9.83 -1.35
N GLU A 53 19.76 9.43 -1.99
CA GLU A 53 18.41 9.99 -1.82
C GLU A 53 17.82 9.53 -0.49
N ALA A 54 17.80 8.24 -0.19
CA ALA A 54 17.33 7.67 1.06
C ALA A 54 18.21 8.11 2.25
N TYR A 55 19.53 8.11 2.06
CA TYR A 55 20.48 8.54 3.10
C TYR A 55 20.27 9.99 3.56
N ARG A 56 19.84 10.88 2.66
CA ARG A 56 19.60 12.30 3.02
C ARG A 56 18.34 12.53 3.85
N SER A 57 17.34 11.68 3.72
CA SER A 57 16.07 11.85 4.45
C SER A 57 16.11 11.20 5.82
N HIS A 58 16.87 10.12 6.01
CA HIS A 58 16.86 9.27 7.21
C HIS A 58 15.47 8.72 7.60
N GLU A 59 14.51 8.80 6.69
CA GLU A 59 13.12 8.41 6.99
C GLU A 59 12.97 6.88 7.15
N ALA A 60 13.78 6.10 6.44
CA ALA A 60 13.80 4.64 6.59
C ALA A 60 14.30 4.20 7.98
N ASP A 61 15.24 4.93 8.57
CA ASP A 61 15.79 4.65 9.90
C ASP A 61 14.69 4.74 10.99
N GLU A 62 13.77 5.69 10.82
CA GLU A 62 12.62 5.87 11.73
C GLU A 62 11.39 5.02 11.35
N GLY A 63 11.43 4.39 10.18
CA GLY A 63 10.39 3.53 9.64
C GLY A 63 10.75 2.04 9.68
N VAL A 64 11.05 1.49 8.49
CA VAL A 64 11.30 0.05 8.32
C VAL A 64 12.49 -0.46 9.10
N GLU A 65 13.61 0.27 9.16
CA GLU A 65 14.81 -0.19 9.89
C GLU A 65 14.51 -0.27 11.38
N ARG A 66 13.86 0.74 11.96
CA ARG A 66 13.42 0.68 13.36
C ARG A 66 12.54 -0.53 13.65
N LEU A 67 11.60 -0.86 12.76
CA LEU A 67 10.73 -2.02 12.95
C LEU A 67 11.51 -3.34 12.90
N LEU A 68 12.51 -3.44 12.03
CA LEU A 68 13.33 -4.63 11.87
C LEU A 68 14.36 -4.81 13.00
N ASP A 69 14.80 -3.72 13.63
CA ASP A 69 15.79 -3.74 14.71
C ASP A 69 15.18 -4.04 16.09
N VAL A 70 13.85 -3.87 16.24
CA VAL A 70 13.19 -4.14 17.53
C VAL A 70 12.94 -5.65 17.67
N GLU A 71 13.35 -6.20 18.79
CA GLU A 71 13.08 -7.60 19.13
C GLU A 71 11.57 -7.87 19.22
N ALA A 72 11.15 -8.97 18.64
CA ALA A 72 9.74 -9.36 18.67
C ALA A 72 9.27 -9.57 20.12
N PRO A 73 8.03 -9.19 20.47
CA PRO A 73 7.43 -9.55 21.75
C PRO A 73 7.46 -11.06 22.00
N ALA A 74 7.42 -11.48 23.26
CA ALA A 74 7.47 -12.90 23.64
C ALA A 74 6.34 -13.73 22.98
N GLU A 75 5.17 -13.11 22.76
CA GLU A 75 4.03 -13.67 22.03
C GLU A 75 4.19 -13.62 20.51
N GLY A 76 5.26 -13.02 20.00
CA GLY A 76 5.48 -12.75 18.59
C GLY A 76 4.79 -11.48 18.09
N TRP A 77 5.12 -11.06 16.88
CA TRP A 77 4.43 -9.95 16.21
C TRP A 77 3.01 -10.34 15.78
N PRO A 78 2.01 -9.43 15.87
CA PRO A 78 0.73 -9.61 15.17
C PRO A 78 0.92 -9.93 13.69
N THR A 79 0.05 -10.77 13.14
CA THR A 79 0.20 -11.34 11.78
C THR A 79 0.52 -10.31 10.70
N GLY A 80 -0.11 -9.14 10.71
CA GLY A 80 0.17 -8.09 9.71
C GLY A 80 1.62 -7.61 9.73
N ILE A 81 2.20 -7.43 10.94
CA ILE A 81 3.59 -7.02 11.10
C ILE A 81 4.54 -8.16 10.72
N SER A 82 4.28 -9.38 11.21
CA SER A 82 5.14 -10.53 10.89
C SER A 82 5.17 -10.85 9.39
N ASP A 83 4.04 -10.74 8.71
CA ASP A 83 3.98 -10.92 7.25
C ASP A 83 4.80 -9.86 6.51
N TYR A 84 4.71 -8.59 6.94
CA TYR A 84 5.49 -7.50 6.35
C TYR A 84 6.99 -7.71 6.53
N ILE A 85 7.43 -7.99 7.75
CA ILE A 85 8.84 -8.30 8.07
C ILE A 85 9.33 -9.46 7.19
N ALA A 86 8.56 -10.54 7.12
CA ALA A 86 8.94 -11.73 6.34
C ALA A 86 9.11 -11.42 4.85
N VAL A 87 8.29 -10.54 4.26
CA VAL A 87 8.40 -10.14 2.86
C VAL A 87 9.65 -9.28 2.63
N VAL A 88 9.90 -8.28 3.49
CA VAL A 88 11.10 -7.43 3.40
C VAL A 88 12.38 -8.26 3.54
N GLU A 89 12.44 -9.12 4.54
CA GLU A 89 13.60 -9.99 4.76
C GLU A 89 13.80 -11.00 3.63
N THR A 90 12.71 -11.50 3.04
CA THR A 90 12.78 -12.39 1.87
C THR A 90 13.45 -11.68 0.70
N LEU A 91 13.05 -10.46 0.37
CA LEU A 91 13.67 -9.68 -0.70
C LEU A 91 15.16 -9.43 -0.40
N ARG A 92 15.50 -9.01 0.83
CA ARG A 92 16.88 -8.77 1.27
C ARG A 92 17.75 -10.01 1.12
N ARG A 93 17.23 -11.16 1.53
CA ARG A 93 17.93 -12.44 1.43
C ARG A 93 18.11 -12.90 -0.02
N GLU A 94 17.06 -12.81 -0.84
CA GLU A 94 17.11 -13.21 -2.25
C GLU A 94 18.06 -12.34 -3.07
N ARG A 95 18.20 -11.06 -2.71
CA ARG A 95 19.13 -10.12 -3.37
C ARG A 95 20.51 -10.07 -2.75
N HIS A 96 20.74 -10.72 -1.60
CA HIS A 96 21.95 -10.59 -0.81
C HIS A 96 22.30 -9.12 -0.47
N ASP A 97 21.26 -8.32 -0.22
CA ASP A 97 21.37 -6.88 -0.02
C ASP A 97 20.48 -6.44 1.14
N ARG A 98 21.11 -5.95 2.23
CA ARG A 98 20.39 -5.46 3.41
C ARG A 98 19.65 -4.15 3.20
N ALA A 99 20.09 -3.35 2.22
CA ALA A 99 19.45 -2.09 1.88
C ALA A 99 18.26 -2.26 0.91
N ALA A 100 18.00 -3.48 0.42
CA ALA A 100 16.90 -3.77 -0.47
C ALA A 100 15.56 -3.53 0.20
N TYR A 101 14.69 -2.75 -0.45
CA TYR A 101 13.35 -2.45 0.05
C TYR A 101 12.31 -2.61 -1.07
N PRO A 102 11.22 -3.37 -0.84
CA PRO A 102 10.13 -3.53 -1.79
C PRO A 102 9.16 -2.35 -1.71
N GLY A 103 8.87 -1.70 -2.85
CA GLY A 103 7.65 -0.91 -2.98
C GLY A 103 6.42 -1.80 -3.06
N SER A 104 5.22 -1.20 -3.10
CA SER A 104 3.94 -1.92 -3.18
C SER A 104 3.90 -3.01 -4.26
N PRO A 105 4.48 -2.82 -5.49
CA PRO A 105 4.46 -3.86 -6.51
C PRO A 105 5.20 -5.13 -6.10
N LEU A 106 6.46 -4.99 -5.69
CA LEU A 106 7.26 -6.17 -5.34
C LEU A 106 6.73 -6.86 -4.09
N LEU A 107 6.31 -6.07 -3.10
CA LEU A 107 5.68 -6.57 -1.89
C LEU A 107 4.43 -7.41 -2.21
N ALA A 108 3.58 -6.91 -3.10
CA ALA A 108 2.39 -7.63 -3.54
C ALA A 108 2.75 -8.90 -4.32
N LEU A 109 3.67 -8.83 -5.29
CA LEU A 109 4.06 -9.99 -6.10
C LEU A 109 4.73 -11.10 -5.28
N LEU A 110 5.35 -10.76 -4.14
CA LEU A 110 5.88 -11.75 -3.20
C LEU A 110 4.78 -12.47 -2.40
N ALA A 111 3.58 -11.90 -2.31
CA ALA A 111 2.43 -12.44 -1.57
C ALA A 111 1.35 -13.07 -2.48
N LEU A 112 1.36 -12.80 -3.78
CA LEU A 112 0.35 -13.27 -4.74
C LEU A 112 0.63 -14.69 -5.23
N ARG A 113 -0.45 -15.34 -5.72
CA ARG A 113 -0.47 -16.71 -6.24
C ARG A 113 -0.49 -16.70 -7.77
N ALA A 114 -0.13 -17.80 -8.39
CA ALA A 114 -0.10 -17.95 -9.84
C ALA A 114 -1.47 -17.71 -10.54
N GLN A 115 -2.60 -17.88 -9.85
CA GLN A 115 -3.94 -17.61 -10.39
C GLN A 115 -4.37 -16.15 -10.25
N ASP A 116 -3.67 -15.33 -9.47
CA ASP A 116 -3.98 -13.92 -9.32
C ASP A 116 -3.34 -13.12 -10.45
N ARG A 117 -3.97 -12.05 -10.88
CA ARG A 117 -3.49 -11.17 -11.95
C ARG A 117 -3.15 -9.80 -11.40
N THR A 118 -2.12 -9.17 -11.93
CA THR A 118 -1.66 -7.87 -11.47
C THR A 118 -1.55 -6.88 -12.63
N VAL A 119 -2.04 -5.66 -12.39
CA VAL A 119 -1.84 -4.51 -13.27
C VAL A 119 -1.17 -3.41 -12.45
N LEU A 120 -0.01 -2.98 -12.90
CA LEU A 120 0.80 -1.94 -12.30
C LEU A 120 0.85 -0.74 -13.26
N ILE A 121 0.43 0.43 -12.78
CA ILE A 121 0.39 1.63 -13.60
C ILE A 121 1.31 2.67 -12.99
N GLU A 122 2.21 3.20 -13.81
CA GLU A 122 3.16 4.23 -13.42
C GLU A 122 3.25 5.28 -14.53
N THR A 123 3.02 6.54 -14.18
CA THR A 123 2.95 7.63 -15.16
C THR A 123 4.30 8.16 -15.59
N GLN A 124 5.33 8.02 -14.76
CA GLN A 124 6.68 8.53 -15.07
C GLN A 124 7.50 7.50 -15.85
N PRO A 125 7.96 7.81 -17.08
CA PRO A 125 8.66 6.83 -17.92
C PRO A 125 9.92 6.22 -17.27
N SER A 126 10.68 7.00 -16.49
CA SER A 126 11.86 6.50 -15.78
C SER A 126 11.50 5.51 -14.66
N GLU A 127 10.47 5.82 -13.87
CA GLU A 127 9.99 4.93 -12.81
C GLU A 127 9.35 3.67 -13.39
N HIS A 128 8.58 3.83 -14.47
CA HIS A 128 8.01 2.70 -15.23
C HIS A 128 9.11 1.75 -15.78
N ALA A 129 10.20 2.30 -16.33
CA ALA A 129 11.31 1.48 -16.82
C ALA A 129 11.98 0.71 -15.66
N ALA A 130 12.23 1.37 -14.54
CA ALA A 130 12.76 0.76 -13.32
C ALA A 130 11.82 -0.32 -12.76
N LEU A 131 10.51 -0.07 -12.76
CA LEU A 131 9.49 -1.04 -12.34
C LEU A 131 9.52 -2.32 -13.17
N ARG A 132 9.61 -2.20 -14.48
CA ARG A 132 9.73 -3.36 -15.39
C ARG A 132 10.95 -4.21 -15.07
N GLU A 133 12.08 -3.57 -14.82
CA GLU A 133 13.31 -4.27 -14.43
C GLU A 133 13.18 -4.94 -13.07
N ALA A 134 12.62 -4.24 -12.10
CA ALA A 134 12.40 -4.75 -10.75
C ALA A 134 11.49 -5.99 -10.75
N VAL A 135 10.39 -5.97 -11.51
CA VAL A 135 9.47 -7.11 -11.66
C VAL A 135 10.15 -8.30 -12.35
N ALA A 136 10.89 -8.04 -13.44
CA ALA A 136 11.63 -9.10 -14.14
C ALA A 136 12.71 -9.75 -13.24
N ALA A 137 13.32 -8.94 -12.36
CA ALA A 137 14.33 -9.40 -11.43
C ALA A 137 13.78 -10.35 -10.35
N LEU A 138 12.50 -10.23 -9.95
CA LEU A 138 11.88 -11.15 -8.98
C LEU A 138 11.96 -12.62 -9.39
N ALA A 139 11.70 -12.92 -10.67
CA ALA A 139 11.81 -14.31 -11.15
C ALA A 139 13.27 -14.75 -11.27
N ARG A 140 14.19 -13.82 -11.53
CA ARG A 140 15.63 -14.10 -11.70
C ARG A 140 16.32 -14.43 -10.38
N TYR A 141 15.96 -13.74 -9.31
CA TYR A 141 16.59 -13.90 -7.99
C TYR A 141 15.83 -14.89 -7.07
N ALA A 142 14.72 -15.46 -7.55
CA ALA A 142 13.98 -16.44 -6.79
C ALA A 142 14.85 -17.70 -6.52
N PRO A 143 14.81 -18.26 -5.30
CA PRO A 143 15.42 -19.55 -5.00
C PRO A 143 14.93 -20.63 -5.97
N ALA A 144 15.75 -21.60 -6.32
CA ALA A 144 15.41 -22.66 -7.29
C ALA A 144 14.09 -23.36 -6.97
N ALA A 145 13.79 -23.59 -5.68
CA ALA A 145 12.56 -24.22 -5.22
C ALA A 145 11.29 -23.37 -5.50
N LEU A 146 11.42 -22.04 -5.61
CA LEU A 146 10.31 -21.10 -5.82
C LEU A 146 10.30 -20.48 -7.23
N ALA A 147 11.31 -20.78 -8.06
CA ALA A 147 11.51 -20.14 -9.36
C ALA A 147 10.32 -20.32 -10.30
N GLY A 148 9.71 -21.53 -10.33
CA GLY A 148 8.53 -21.82 -11.15
C GLY A 148 7.30 -21.04 -10.72
N GLU A 149 7.02 -21.02 -9.42
CA GLU A 149 5.89 -20.28 -8.87
C GLU A 149 6.05 -18.76 -9.07
N ARG A 150 7.24 -18.24 -8.80
CA ARG A 150 7.57 -16.82 -8.98
C ARG A 150 7.43 -16.39 -10.43
N ARG A 151 7.89 -17.23 -11.38
CA ARG A 151 7.71 -16.99 -12.80
C ARG A 151 6.24 -16.95 -13.18
N ALA A 152 5.42 -17.90 -12.70
CA ALA A 152 3.98 -17.93 -12.99
C ALA A 152 3.25 -16.67 -12.48
N VAL A 153 3.66 -16.10 -11.33
CA VAL A 153 3.13 -14.82 -10.84
C VAL A 153 3.56 -13.68 -11.77
N VAL A 154 4.85 -13.58 -12.12
CA VAL A 154 5.39 -12.50 -12.96
C VAL A 154 4.80 -12.51 -14.37
N GLU A 155 4.53 -13.69 -14.95
CA GLU A 155 3.90 -13.82 -16.28
C GLU A 155 2.46 -13.28 -16.33
N ARG A 156 1.82 -13.05 -15.18
CA ARG A 156 0.48 -12.46 -15.07
C ARG A 156 0.48 -10.99 -14.71
N VAL A 157 1.63 -10.34 -14.80
CA VAL A 157 1.77 -8.91 -14.55
C VAL A 157 1.67 -8.13 -15.85
N VAL A 158 0.82 -7.13 -15.88
CA VAL A 158 0.78 -6.09 -16.91
C VAL A 158 1.32 -4.80 -16.32
N ILE A 159 2.24 -4.14 -16.99
CA ILE A 159 2.82 -2.87 -16.54
C ILE A 159 2.54 -1.83 -17.63
N GLU A 160 1.86 -0.73 -17.25
CA GLU A 160 1.49 0.36 -18.15
C GLU A 160 2.18 1.67 -17.78
N CYS A 161 2.68 2.38 -18.78
CA CYS A 161 3.14 3.77 -18.63
C CYS A 161 1.97 4.69 -18.96
N ALA A 162 1.18 5.05 -17.95
CA ALA A 162 -0.07 5.80 -18.14
C ALA A 162 -0.51 6.50 -16.85
N ASP A 163 -1.54 7.35 -16.96
CA ASP A 163 -2.28 7.87 -15.82
C ASP A 163 -3.14 6.76 -15.19
N GLY A 164 -2.89 6.43 -13.92
CA GLY A 164 -3.55 5.36 -13.21
C GLY A 164 -5.07 5.53 -13.10
N TYR A 165 -5.54 6.74 -12.88
CA TYR A 165 -6.98 7.02 -12.79
C TYR A 165 -7.67 6.85 -14.14
N GLY A 166 -7.07 7.36 -15.22
CA GLY A 166 -7.58 7.23 -16.57
C GLY A 166 -7.66 5.78 -17.07
N ARG A 167 -6.89 4.87 -16.48
CA ARG A 167 -6.89 3.44 -16.86
C ARG A 167 -7.90 2.59 -16.11
N LEU A 168 -8.46 3.06 -14.98
CA LEU A 168 -9.47 2.31 -14.21
C LEU A 168 -10.62 1.73 -15.05
N PRO A 169 -11.24 2.48 -15.97
CA PRO A 169 -12.33 1.95 -16.78
C PRO A 169 -11.96 0.79 -17.70
N ASN A 170 -10.68 0.68 -18.06
CA ASN A 170 -10.20 -0.36 -18.97
C ASN A 170 -9.98 -1.70 -18.24
N TRP A 171 -9.70 -1.66 -16.95
CA TRP A 171 -9.40 -2.84 -16.15
C TRP A 171 -10.58 -3.31 -15.28
N LEU A 172 -11.62 -2.48 -15.13
CA LEU A 172 -12.80 -2.78 -14.32
C LEU A 172 -14.07 -2.85 -15.17
N PRO A 173 -14.96 -3.84 -14.98
CA PRO A 173 -14.77 -4.99 -14.09
C PRO A 173 -13.81 -6.03 -14.68
N PRO A 174 -12.97 -6.69 -13.86
CA PRO A 174 -12.08 -7.72 -14.35
C PRO A 174 -12.81 -9.04 -14.64
N ILE A 175 -12.19 -9.93 -15.42
CA ILE A 175 -12.75 -11.26 -15.74
C ILE A 175 -12.93 -12.11 -14.47
N GLU A 176 -12.08 -11.90 -13.46
CA GLU A 176 -12.14 -12.57 -12.16
C GLU A 176 -13.38 -12.16 -11.35
N ARG A 177 -14.01 -11.02 -11.68
CA ARG A 177 -15.13 -10.41 -10.92
C ARG A 177 -14.77 -10.15 -9.45
N ARG A 178 -13.50 -10.06 -9.15
CA ARG A 178 -12.91 -9.72 -7.85
C ARG A 178 -11.70 -8.83 -8.10
N ALA A 179 -11.57 -7.75 -7.35
CA ALA A 179 -10.42 -6.86 -7.47
C ALA A 179 -10.04 -6.29 -6.10
N LEU A 180 -8.73 -6.01 -5.95
CA LEU A 180 -8.18 -5.05 -5.02
C LEU A 180 -7.63 -3.90 -5.87
N VAL A 181 -8.16 -2.70 -5.67
CA VAL A 181 -7.64 -1.48 -6.28
C VAL A 181 -6.85 -0.74 -5.20
N PHE A 182 -5.55 -0.60 -5.41
CA PHE A 182 -4.64 0.12 -4.54
C PHE A 182 -4.36 1.50 -5.12
N ILE A 183 -4.62 2.56 -4.34
CA ILE A 183 -4.52 3.96 -4.76
C ILE A 183 -3.61 4.68 -3.77
N ASP A 184 -2.41 5.06 -4.23
CA ASP A 184 -1.35 5.66 -3.41
C ASP A 184 -0.72 6.85 -4.14
N PRO A 185 -1.46 7.97 -4.36
CA PRO A 185 -0.96 9.11 -5.09
C PRO A 185 -0.01 9.98 -4.25
N PRO A 186 0.85 10.80 -4.88
CA PRO A 186 1.84 11.62 -4.19
C PRO A 186 1.25 12.83 -3.43
N TYR A 187 0.02 13.24 -3.69
CA TYR A 187 -0.64 14.41 -3.09
C TYR A 187 0.18 15.71 -3.19
N GLU A 188 0.77 15.98 -4.36
CA GLU A 188 1.54 17.20 -4.64
C GLU A 188 0.64 18.43 -4.75
N ASP A 189 -0.50 18.30 -5.43
CA ASP A 189 -1.43 19.38 -5.76
C ASP A 189 -2.65 19.47 -4.80
N GLY A 190 -2.54 18.93 -3.60
CA GLY A 190 -3.50 19.08 -2.52
C GLY A 190 -4.96 18.81 -2.92
N VAL A 191 -5.76 19.87 -3.09
CA VAL A 191 -7.21 19.77 -3.41
C VAL A 191 -7.47 19.13 -4.78
N ALA A 192 -6.59 19.34 -5.77
CA ALA A 192 -6.75 18.72 -7.09
C ALA A 192 -6.58 17.21 -7.01
N ASP A 193 -5.59 16.73 -6.27
CA ASP A 193 -5.36 15.31 -6.03
C ASP A 193 -6.52 14.68 -5.25
N GLN A 194 -7.05 15.38 -4.23
CA GLN A 194 -8.23 14.92 -3.50
C GLN A 194 -9.43 14.70 -4.42
N ARG A 195 -9.70 15.64 -5.35
CA ARG A 195 -10.78 15.51 -6.34
C ARG A 195 -10.57 14.37 -7.31
N ALA A 196 -9.33 14.18 -7.77
CA ALA A 196 -8.98 13.06 -8.65
C ALA A 196 -9.21 11.71 -7.96
N VAL A 197 -8.79 11.58 -6.71
CA VAL A 197 -9.06 10.41 -5.85
C VAL A 197 -10.56 10.18 -5.69
N GLU A 198 -11.34 11.21 -5.34
CA GLU A 198 -12.80 11.10 -5.19
C GLU A 198 -13.45 10.56 -6.46
N GLN A 199 -13.06 11.08 -7.63
CA GLN A 199 -13.59 10.62 -8.92
C GLN A 199 -13.15 9.18 -9.24
N ALA A 200 -11.91 8.82 -8.91
CA ALA A 200 -11.40 7.47 -9.09
C ALA A 200 -12.20 6.44 -8.26
N LEU A 201 -12.49 6.75 -6.99
CA LEU A 201 -13.29 5.89 -6.11
C LEU A 201 -14.71 5.69 -6.65
N VAL A 202 -15.34 6.76 -7.12
CA VAL A 202 -16.66 6.68 -7.78
C VAL A 202 -16.60 5.76 -8.99
N THR A 203 -15.61 5.97 -9.88
CA THR A 203 -15.41 5.15 -11.08
C THR A 203 -15.22 3.67 -10.74
N VAL A 204 -14.40 3.34 -9.72
CA VAL A 204 -14.19 1.95 -9.28
C VAL A 204 -15.50 1.32 -8.82
N LEU A 205 -16.23 2.00 -7.93
CA LEU A 205 -17.45 1.45 -7.33
C LEU A 205 -18.61 1.36 -8.33
N GLU A 206 -18.72 2.27 -9.31
CA GLU A 206 -19.69 2.17 -10.40
C GLU A 206 -19.38 0.96 -11.30
N ARG A 207 -18.11 0.69 -11.58
CA ARG A 207 -17.68 -0.42 -12.44
C ARG A 207 -17.69 -1.78 -11.75
N LEU A 208 -17.34 -1.81 -10.48
CA LEU A 208 -17.31 -3.02 -9.66
C LEU A 208 -17.70 -2.66 -8.22
N PRO A 209 -19.00 -2.62 -7.88
CA PRO A 209 -19.46 -2.25 -6.53
C PRO A 209 -18.86 -3.07 -5.40
N SER A 210 -18.43 -4.30 -5.68
CA SER A 210 -17.81 -5.22 -4.72
C SER A 210 -16.27 -5.15 -4.70
N ALA A 211 -15.64 -4.22 -5.44
CA ALA A 211 -14.21 -4.04 -5.39
C ALA A 211 -13.75 -3.70 -3.97
N VAL A 212 -12.71 -4.36 -3.50
CA VAL A 212 -11.95 -3.88 -2.35
C VAL A 212 -11.09 -2.72 -2.84
N VAL A 213 -11.22 -1.56 -2.22
CA VAL A 213 -10.39 -0.41 -2.56
C VAL A 213 -9.58 -0.03 -1.33
N ALA A 214 -8.26 0.09 -1.49
CA ALA A 214 -7.36 0.57 -0.47
C ALA A 214 -6.74 1.89 -0.92
N LEU A 215 -7.13 2.96 -0.27
CA LEU A 215 -6.65 4.32 -0.52
C LEU A 215 -5.72 4.76 0.61
N TRP A 216 -4.49 5.11 0.27
CA TRP A 216 -3.60 5.82 1.16
C TRP A 216 -3.84 7.33 1.08
N TYR A 217 -3.68 8.01 2.23
CA TYR A 217 -3.69 9.47 2.30
C TYR A 217 -2.76 10.01 3.41
N PRO A 218 -2.12 11.18 3.18
CA PRO A 218 -1.30 11.83 4.20
C PRO A 218 -2.17 12.58 5.21
N ILE A 219 -1.77 12.56 6.47
CA ILE A 219 -2.35 13.40 7.52
C ILE A 219 -1.34 14.52 7.82
N LYS A 220 -1.61 15.73 7.32
CA LYS A 220 -0.83 16.94 7.57
C LYS A 220 -1.54 17.84 8.57
N ASP A 221 -2.84 18.07 8.37
CA ASP A 221 -3.75 18.75 9.28
C ASP A 221 -4.95 17.85 9.55
N ARG A 222 -5.28 17.66 10.82
CA ARG A 222 -6.36 16.75 11.25
C ARG A 222 -7.73 17.23 10.76
N ARG A 223 -8.00 18.54 10.89
CA ARG A 223 -9.30 19.12 10.54
C ARG A 223 -9.57 19.03 9.04
N ASP A 224 -8.54 19.35 8.23
CA ASP A 224 -8.65 19.28 6.78
C ASP A 224 -8.83 17.84 6.31
N THR A 225 -8.14 16.89 6.93
CA THR A 225 -8.27 15.47 6.64
C THR A 225 -9.67 14.96 6.98
N ASP A 226 -10.20 15.27 8.16
CA ASP A 226 -11.54 14.83 8.59
C ASP A 226 -12.63 15.44 7.68
N ALA A 227 -12.53 16.74 7.38
CA ALA A 227 -13.46 17.40 6.46
C ALA A 227 -13.43 16.80 5.05
N TRP A 228 -12.24 16.41 4.57
CA TRP A 228 -12.12 15.74 3.28
C TRP A 228 -12.72 14.33 3.30
N LEU A 229 -12.45 13.53 4.31
CA LEU A 229 -13.01 12.17 4.45
C LEU A 229 -14.54 12.20 4.54
N GLU A 230 -15.12 13.18 5.20
CA GLU A 230 -16.58 13.37 5.25
C GLU A 230 -17.14 13.69 3.86
N ARG A 231 -16.53 14.64 3.12
CA ARG A 231 -16.93 14.95 1.74
C ARG A 231 -16.79 13.74 0.82
N LEU A 232 -15.69 13.01 0.94
CA LEU A 232 -15.44 11.79 0.18
C LEU A 232 -16.56 10.77 0.40
N ARG A 233 -16.89 10.46 1.66
CA ARG A 233 -17.97 9.52 2.01
C ARG A 233 -19.33 9.96 1.44
N ALA A 234 -19.61 11.25 1.45
CA ALA A 234 -20.84 11.80 0.90
C ALA A 234 -20.96 11.64 -0.62
N ARG A 235 -19.81 11.56 -1.34
CA ARG A 235 -19.74 11.39 -2.81
C ARG A 235 -19.76 9.94 -3.28
N LEU A 236 -19.50 8.98 -2.39
CA LEU A 236 -19.52 7.57 -2.79
C LEU A 236 -20.89 7.16 -3.30
N PRO A 237 -20.97 6.30 -4.33
CA PRO A 237 -22.23 5.81 -4.86
C PRO A 237 -23.08 5.16 -3.75
N LYS A 238 -24.34 5.58 -3.66
CA LYS A 238 -25.33 5.00 -2.75
C LYS A 238 -26.42 4.35 -3.58
N PRO A 239 -26.45 3.03 -3.72
CA PRO A 239 -27.55 2.36 -4.39
C PRO A 239 -28.86 2.64 -3.64
N PRO A 240 -30.00 2.87 -4.33
CA PRO A 240 -31.27 3.26 -3.71
C PRO A 240 -31.75 2.32 -2.59
N ASP A 241 -31.52 1.02 -2.76
CA ASP A 241 -32.02 -0.05 -1.89
C ASP A 241 -30.91 -0.85 -1.18
N ALA A 242 -29.68 -0.32 -1.15
CA ALA A 242 -28.53 -0.98 -0.54
C ALA A 242 -27.93 -0.12 0.59
N PRO A 243 -27.29 -0.74 1.58
CA PRO A 243 -26.55 -0.01 2.60
C PRO A 243 -25.41 0.80 1.98
N ALA A 244 -24.95 1.84 2.67
CA ALA A 244 -23.74 2.57 2.29
C ALA A 244 -22.56 1.61 2.13
N VAL A 245 -21.63 1.95 1.23
CA VAL A 245 -20.41 1.16 1.02
C VAL A 245 -19.67 1.03 2.35
N PRO A 246 -19.43 -0.20 2.84
CA PRO A 246 -18.66 -0.40 4.06
C PRO A 246 -17.27 0.19 3.95
N GLY A 247 -16.82 0.87 5.00
CA GLY A 247 -15.50 1.47 5.05
C GLY A 247 -14.80 1.19 6.37
N LEU A 248 -13.49 1.00 6.30
CA LEU A 248 -12.59 0.89 7.43
C LEU A 248 -11.51 1.95 7.28
N VAL A 249 -11.24 2.70 8.32
CA VAL A 249 -10.15 3.69 8.36
C VAL A 249 -9.15 3.28 9.42
N THR A 250 -7.88 3.20 9.03
CA THR A 250 -6.75 3.10 9.97
C THR A 250 -5.88 4.33 9.83
N GLU A 251 -5.45 4.90 10.94
CA GLU A 251 -4.57 6.06 10.95
C GLU A 251 -3.46 5.86 11.97
N LEU A 252 -2.25 6.25 11.57
CA LEU A 252 -1.05 6.20 12.37
C LEU A 252 -0.40 7.59 12.32
N CYS A 253 -0.43 8.31 13.44
CA CYS A 253 0.20 9.63 13.59
C CYS A 253 1.38 9.51 14.56
N LEU A 254 2.54 10.02 14.16
CA LEU A 254 3.75 10.01 15.01
C LEU A 254 3.99 11.34 15.72
N LEU A 255 3.25 12.37 15.30
CA LEU A 255 3.37 13.74 15.84
C LEU A 255 2.00 14.22 16.35
N PRO A 256 1.97 15.18 17.29
CA PRO A 256 0.74 15.78 17.78
C PRO A 256 -0.10 16.42 16.67
N PRO A 257 -1.43 16.48 16.81
CA PRO A 257 -2.34 17.02 15.78
C PRO A 257 -2.10 18.49 15.42
N ASP A 258 -1.49 19.24 16.30
CA ASP A 258 -1.16 20.67 16.16
C ASP A 258 0.20 20.91 15.49
N ASN A 259 0.97 19.86 15.20
CA ASN A 259 2.21 19.99 14.45
C ASN A 259 1.90 20.40 13.00
N ARG A 260 2.54 21.50 12.56
CA ARG A 260 2.35 22.07 11.21
C ARG A 260 3.52 21.82 10.26
N VAL A 261 4.48 21.04 10.68
CA VAL A 261 5.71 20.80 9.92
C VAL A 261 5.71 19.37 9.41
N GLY A 262 5.57 19.21 8.11
CA GLY A 262 5.75 17.93 7.43
C GLY A 262 4.54 16.98 7.48
N LEU A 263 4.82 15.71 7.35
CA LEU A 263 3.85 14.62 7.38
C LEU A 263 3.65 14.16 8.83
N ASN A 264 2.48 14.46 9.40
CA ASN A 264 2.15 14.09 10.79
C ASN A 264 1.71 12.64 10.93
N GLY A 265 1.03 12.12 9.92
CA GLY A 265 0.47 10.79 9.97
C GLY A 265 0.15 10.21 8.61
N SER A 266 -0.17 8.94 8.62
CA SER A 266 -0.52 8.09 7.49
C SER A 266 -1.91 7.52 7.72
N GLY A 267 -2.80 7.66 6.73
CA GLY A 267 -4.14 7.10 6.76
C GLY A 267 -4.37 6.09 5.65
N MET A 268 -5.15 5.04 5.96
CA MET A 268 -5.67 4.09 4.98
C MET A 268 -7.18 4.04 5.07
N LEU A 269 -7.87 4.32 3.97
CA LEU A 269 -9.29 4.05 3.81
C LEU A 269 -9.46 2.78 2.99
N VAL A 270 -10.11 1.77 3.57
CA VAL A 270 -10.45 0.54 2.86
C VAL A 270 -11.97 0.50 2.64
N LEU A 271 -12.41 0.49 1.38
CA LEU A 271 -13.81 0.29 1.01
C LEU A 271 -14.05 -1.19 0.72
N ASN A 272 -15.22 -1.70 1.11
CA ASN A 272 -15.56 -3.12 1.07
C ASN A 272 -14.50 -4.01 1.77
N PRO A 273 -14.12 -3.70 3.01
CA PRO A 273 -13.06 -4.44 3.71
C PRO A 273 -13.40 -5.95 3.76
N PRO A 274 -12.44 -6.84 3.48
CA PRO A 274 -12.62 -8.27 3.68
C PRO A 274 -12.92 -8.61 5.15
N TRP A 275 -13.56 -9.76 5.35
CA TRP A 275 -13.92 -10.27 6.67
C TRP A 275 -12.72 -10.28 7.64
N GLN A 276 -12.89 -9.75 8.83
CA GLN A 276 -11.91 -9.67 9.93
C GLN A 276 -10.67 -8.78 9.68
N ILE A 277 -10.65 -7.94 8.67
CA ILE A 277 -9.55 -6.97 8.49
C ILE A 277 -9.50 -5.96 9.64
N ASP A 278 -10.65 -5.53 10.12
CA ASP A 278 -10.80 -4.67 11.30
C ASP A 278 -10.20 -5.31 12.55
N ALA A 279 -10.53 -6.56 12.82
CA ALA A 279 -9.99 -7.32 13.97
C ALA A 279 -8.46 -7.53 13.85
N GLN A 280 -7.94 -7.75 12.64
CA GLN A 280 -6.50 -7.83 12.40
C GLN A 280 -5.83 -6.47 12.60
N ALA A 281 -6.42 -5.39 12.08
CA ALA A 281 -5.90 -4.03 12.25
C ALA A 281 -5.86 -3.61 13.72
N ALA A 282 -6.87 -3.99 14.50
CA ALA A 282 -6.92 -3.74 15.94
C ALA A 282 -5.76 -4.40 16.72
N GLN A 283 -5.13 -5.44 16.16
CA GLN A 283 -3.98 -6.10 16.77
C GLN A 283 -2.65 -5.43 16.35
N TRP A 284 -2.44 -5.22 15.05
CA TRP A 284 -1.15 -4.75 14.58
C TRP A 284 -0.97 -3.22 14.67
N LEU A 285 -2.03 -2.41 14.57
CA LEU A 285 -1.90 -0.96 14.55
C LEU A 285 -1.35 -0.38 15.87
N PRO A 286 -1.85 -0.77 17.07
CA PRO A 286 -1.27 -0.32 18.33
C PRO A 286 0.16 -0.84 18.55
N ALA A 287 0.48 -2.06 18.09
CA ALA A 287 1.82 -2.61 18.18
C ALA A 287 2.80 -1.82 17.29
N LEU A 288 2.39 -1.51 16.05
CA LEU A 288 3.16 -0.70 15.13
C LEU A 288 3.39 0.71 15.68
N HIS A 289 2.34 1.36 16.20
CA HIS A 289 2.46 2.69 16.80
C HIS A 289 3.48 2.71 17.95
N ARG A 290 3.47 1.72 18.82
CA ARG A 290 4.42 1.62 19.95
C ARG A 290 5.88 1.55 19.47
N VAL A 291 6.14 0.87 18.36
CA VAL A 291 7.48 0.75 17.78
C VAL A 291 7.92 2.04 17.10
N LEU A 292 7.04 2.63 16.29
CA LEU A 292 7.39 3.77 15.43
C LEU A 292 7.32 5.12 16.16
N ASP A 293 6.57 5.21 17.26
CA ASP A 293 6.51 6.40 18.13
C ASP A 293 6.90 6.08 19.58
N PRO A 294 8.18 5.75 19.87
CA PRO A 294 8.63 5.46 21.23
C PRO A 294 8.35 6.59 22.24
N PRO A 295 8.41 7.88 21.86
CA PRO A 295 8.04 8.99 22.75
C PRO A 295 6.55 9.11 23.03
N HIS A 296 5.68 8.35 22.33
CA HIS A 296 4.22 8.42 22.45
C HIS A 296 3.64 9.82 22.26
N ARG A 297 4.16 10.56 21.28
CA ARG A 297 3.70 11.93 20.95
C ARG A 297 2.47 11.95 20.06
N GLY A 298 2.33 10.94 19.25
CA GLY A 298 1.26 10.79 18.29
C GLY A 298 0.09 9.94 18.81
N SER A 299 -0.66 9.41 17.87
CA SER A 299 -1.83 8.57 18.16
C SER A 299 -2.14 7.63 16.99
N TRP A 300 -2.94 6.63 17.26
CA TRP A 300 -3.52 5.78 16.22
C TRP A 300 -5.03 5.74 16.33
N SER A 301 -5.73 5.47 15.23
CA SER A 301 -7.17 5.28 15.23
C SER A 301 -7.61 4.19 14.27
N LEU A 302 -8.68 3.49 14.65
CA LEU A 302 -9.36 2.47 13.88
C LEU A 302 -10.87 2.77 13.93
N ARG A 303 -11.51 3.00 12.78
CA ARG A 303 -12.92 3.40 12.71
C ARG A 303 -13.60 2.99 11.41
#